data_9783d62e277e6e38a27f8aaaa1351311
#
_entry.id   9783d62e277e6e38a27f8aaaa1351311
#
_cell.length_a   1.000
_cell.length_b   1.000
_cell.length_c   1.000
_cell.angle_alpha   90.00
_cell.angle_beta   90.00
_cell.angle_gamma   90.00
#
_symmetry.space_group_name_H-M   'P 1'
#
loop_
_entity.id
_entity.type
_entity.pdbx_description
1 polymer ?
#
loop_
_entity_poly.entity_id
_entity_poly.type
_entity_poly.pdbx_seq_one_letter_code
_entity_poly.pdbx_strand_id
1 'polypeptide(L)'
;MKIVLIGYGAMNQRVARLAEAKGHEIIGVIVRDATKDYPYPTFERIADAKEADVAIDFSNPELLLPLLDEDFNLPLVIATTGEKEEIINKLKALSDQMPVFFSANMSYGVHALTKILEAAVPLLQDFDIELTEAHHNKKVDAPSGTLVKLYDVIDDLREKSTPVYDRHEHTEKRTQDEIGIHSI
;
A
#
# COMPACT_ATOMS: atom_id res chain seq x y z
N MET A 1 13.75 2.56 -18.99
CA MET A 1 13.47 1.22 -18.43
C MET A 1 12.28 0.63 -19.16
N LYS A 2 12.29 -0.68 -19.35
CA LYS A 2 11.16 -1.49 -19.81
C LYS A 2 10.37 -1.99 -18.62
N ILE A 3 9.08 -1.70 -18.55
CA ILE A 3 8.21 -1.97 -17.40
C ILE A 3 7.10 -2.92 -17.83
N VAL A 4 6.86 -3.97 -17.05
CA VAL A 4 5.64 -4.76 -17.12
C VAL A 4 4.73 -4.42 -15.93
N LEU A 5 3.42 -4.29 -16.17
CA LEU A 5 2.45 -3.93 -15.14
C LEU A 5 1.63 -5.17 -14.74
N ILE A 6 1.53 -5.45 -13.45
CA ILE A 6 0.65 -6.49 -12.93
C ILE A 6 -0.70 -5.86 -12.59
N GLY A 7 -1.72 -6.24 -13.37
CA GLY A 7 -3.02 -5.58 -13.41
C GLY A 7 -3.02 -4.29 -14.25
N TYR A 8 -4.18 -3.92 -14.79
CA TYR A 8 -4.36 -2.67 -15.55
C TYR A 8 -5.61 -1.90 -15.11
N GLY A 9 -5.73 -1.72 -13.81
CA GLY A 9 -6.75 -0.89 -13.16
C GLY A 9 -6.39 0.60 -13.16
N ALA A 10 -7.21 1.40 -12.48
CA ALA A 10 -7.07 2.86 -12.43
C ALA A 10 -5.66 3.33 -12.01
N MET A 11 -4.99 2.61 -11.09
CA MET A 11 -3.65 2.99 -10.64
C MET A 11 -2.60 2.68 -11.71
N ASN A 12 -2.57 1.47 -12.26
CA ASN A 12 -1.59 1.13 -13.29
C ASN A 12 -1.78 1.88 -14.61
N GLN A 13 -3.00 2.34 -14.93
CA GLN A 13 -3.21 3.28 -16.03
C GLN A 13 -2.53 4.64 -15.79
N ARG A 14 -2.49 5.10 -14.54
CA ARG A 14 -1.74 6.32 -14.16
C ARG A 14 -0.24 6.09 -14.17
N VAL A 15 0.21 4.95 -13.65
CA VAL A 15 1.62 4.54 -13.68
C VAL A 15 2.13 4.49 -15.12
N ALA A 16 1.39 3.86 -16.04
CA ALA A 16 1.74 3.79 -17.44
C ALA A 16 1.96 5.19 -18.05
N ARG A 17 0.97 6.08 -17.92
CA ARG A 17 1.08 7.46 -18.45
C ARG A 17 2.27 8.24 -17.88
N LEU A 18 2.52 8.09 -16.56
CA LEU A 18 3.63 8.78 -15.89
C LEU A 18 4.99 8.20 -16.30
N ALA A 19 5.08 6.90 -16.48
CA ALA A 19 6.28 6.22 -16.92
C ALA A 19 6.66 6.64 -18.37
N GLU A 20 5.68 6.60 -19.28
CA GLU A 20 5.87 7.03 -20.67
C GLU A 20 6.26 8.52 -20.77
N ALA A 21 5.62 9.39 -19.96
CA ALA A 21 5.98 10.81 -19.92
C ALA A 21 7.43 11.05 -19.42
N LYS A 22 8.03 10.08 -18.74
CA LYS A 22 9.43 10.10 -18.30
C LYS A 22 10.37 9.32 -19.24
N GLY A 23 9.88 8.85 -20.39
CA GLY A 23 10.67 8.14 -21.38
C GLY A 23 10.91 6.65 -21.03
N HIS A 24 10.09 6.06 -20.17
CA HIS A 24 10.08 4.61 -19.95
C HIS A 24 9.11 3.94 -20.91
N GLU A 25 9.32 2.67 -21.16
CA GLU A 25 8.51 1.84 -22.07
C GLU A 25 7.65 0.86 -21.24
N ILE A 26 6.35 0.82 -21.48
CA ILE A 26 5.47 -0.23 -20.99
C ILE A 26 5.46 -1.35 -22.02
N ILE A 27 6.14 -2.46 -21.73
CA ILE A 27 6.25 -3.58 -22.66
C ILE A 27 5.05 -4.52 -22.61
N GLY A 28 4.22 -4.42 -21.57
CA GLY A 28 3.01 -5.21 -21.47
C GLY A 28 2.34 -5.16 -20.12
N VAL A 29 1.21 -5.85 -20.03
CA VAL A 29 0.40 -5.98 -18.82
C VAL A 29 0.12 -7.45 -18.52
N ILE A 30 0.16 -7.83 -17.26
CA ILE A 30 -0.26 -9.14 -16.77
C ILE A 30 -1.67 -9.00 -16.21
N VAL A 31 -2.62 -9.69 -16.80
CA VAL A 31 -4.06 -9.58 -16.48
C VAL A 31 -4.72 -10.94 -16.47
N ARG A 32 -5.79 -11.10 -15.69
CA ARG A 32 -6.58 -12.35 -15.67
C ARG A 32 -7.34 -12.61 -16.96
N ASP A 33 -7.87 -11.56 -17.56
CA ASP A 33 -8.75 -11.64 -18.72
C ASP A 33 -8.06 -10.98 -19.91
N ALA A 34 -7.25 -11.76 -20.62
CA ALA A 34 -6.56 -11.31 -21.82
C ALA A 34 -7.48 -11.13 -23.04
N THR A 35 -8.79 -11.42 -22.92
CA THR A 35 -9.76 -11.23 -24.00
C THR A 35 -10.19 -9.77 -24.15
N LYS A 36 -9.96 -8.93 -23.12
CA LYS A 36 -10.20 -7.50 -23.19
C LYS A 36 -9.14 -6.81 -24.03
N ASP A 37 -9.55 -5.71 -24.65
CA ASP A 37 -8.64 -4.85 -25.42
C ASP A 37 -7.81 -3.99 -24.44
N TYR A 38 -6.49 -4.16 -24.49
CA TYR A 38 -5.53 -3.39 -23.72
C TYR A 38 -4.60 -2.62 -24.66
N PRO A 39 -4.12 -1.43 -24.30
CA PRO A 39 -3.21 -0.64 -25.14
C PRO A 39 -1.79 -1.22 -25.23
N TYR A 40 -1.52 -2.29 -24.49
CA TYR A 40 -0.21 -2.96 -24.43
C TYR A 40 -0.38 -4.46 -24.65
N PRO A 41 0.68 -5.18 -25.09
CA PRO A 41 0.69 -6.64 -25.11
C PRO A 41 0.31 -7.25 -23.77
N THR A 42 -0.41 -8.36 -23.77
CA THR A 42 -0.79 -9.08 -22.57
C THR A 42 0.13 -10.27 -22.33
N PHE A 43 0.50 -10.49 -21.07
CA PHE A 43 1.21 -11.67 -20.61
C PHE A 43 0.35 -12.41 -19.57
N GLU A 44 0.53 -13.71 -19.47
CA GLU A 44 -0.12 -14.53 -18.46
C GLU A 44 0.78 -14.72 -17.22
N ARG A 45 2.10 -14.64 -17.40
CA ARG A 45 3.12 -14.93 -16.41
C ARG A 45 4.16 -13.84 -16.33
N ILE A 46 4.76 -13.64 -15.15
CA ILE A 46 5.92 -12.75 -15.00
C ILE A 46 7.11 -13.26 -15.83
N ALA A 47 7.31 -14.58 -15.86
CA ALA A 47 8.40 -15.20 -16.59
C ALA A 47 8.35 -14.96 -18.13
N ASP A 48 7.19 -14.59 -18.68
CA ASP A 48 7.04 -14.29 -20.11
C ASP A 48 7.51 -12.87 -20.46
N ALA A 49 7.56 -11.96 -19.51
CA ALA A 49 8.03 -10.58 -19.68
C ALA A 49 9.57 -10.46 -19.62
N LYS A 50 10.28 -11.30 -20.39
CA LYS A 50 11.76 -11.46 -20.33
C LYS A 50 12.55 -10.19 -20.61
N GLU A 51 11.96 -9.23 -21.30
CA GLU A 51 12.63 -7.96 -21.63
C GLU A 51 12.37 -6.86 -20.60
N ALA A 52 11.57 -7.13 -19.57
CA ALA A 52 11.28 -6.15 -18.53
C ALA A 52 12.50 -5.92 -17.61
N ASP A 53 12.70 -4.67 -17.22
CA ASP A 53 13.65 -4.29 -16.19
C ASP A 53 13.02 -4.36 -14.79
N VAL A 54 11.68 -4.24 -14.70
CA VAL A 54 10.92 -4.23 -13.44
C VAL A 54 9.45 -4.58 -13.68
N ALA A 55 8.84 -5.30 -12.74
CA ALA A 55 7.40 -5.45 -12.66
C ALA A 55 6.81 -4.51 -11.59
N ILE A 56 5.73 -3.80 -11.96
CA ILE A 56 5.02 -2.88 -11.05
C ILE A 56 3.58 -3.37 -10.84
N ASP A 57 3.23 -3.64 -9.59
CA ASP A 57 1.94 -4.17 -9.20
C ASP A 57 1.08 -3.14 -8.45
N PHE A 58 -0.13 -2.93 -8.96
CA PHE A 58 -1.26 -2.31 -8.29
C PHE A 58 -2.53 -3.12 -8.60
N SER A 59 -2.49 -4.41 -8.36
CA SER A 59 -3.56 -5.34 -8.68
C SER A 59 -4.38 -5.74 -7.43
N ASN A 60 -4.56 -7.00 -7.25
CA ASN A 60 -5.22 -7.61 -6.09
C ASN A 60 -4.53 -8.93 -5.74
N PRO A 61 -4.74 -9.46 -4.51
CA PRO A 61 -4.07 -10.68 -4.06
C PRO A 61 -4.31 -11.88 -4.96
N GLU A 62 -5.50 -12.01 -5.51
CA GLU A 62 -5.89 -13.14 -6.34
C GLU A 62 -5.15 -13.19 -7.69
N LEU A 63 -4.71 -12.04 -8.22
CA LEU A 63 -3.84 -12.00 -9.39
C LEU A 63 -2.37 -12.14 -8.98
N LEU A 64 -1.96 -11.44 -7.91
CA LEU A 64 -0.56 -11.34 -7.53
C LEU A 64 0.00 -12.65 -6.94
N LEU A 65 -0.71 -13.27 -5.99
CA LEU A 65 -0.17 -14.40 -5.23
C LEU A 65 0.27 -15.58 -6.10
N PRO A 66 -0.51 -16.02 -7.11
CA PRO A 66 -0.06 -17.08 -8.01
C PRO A 66 1.18 -16.71 -8.82
N LEU A 67 1.32 -15.42 -9.20
CA LEU A 67 2.48 -14.95 -9.95
C LEU A 67 3.77 -14.97 -9.12
N LEU A 68 3.67 -14.73 -7.80
CA LEU A 68 4.82 -14.80 -6.90
C LEU A 68 5.33 -16.22 -6.65
N ASP A 69 4.59 -17.26 -7.05
CA ASP A 69 5.01 -18.67 -6.96
C ASP A 69 5.74 -19.14 -8.23
N GLU A 70 5.84 -18.31 -9.24
CA GLU A 70 6.55 -18.64 -10.47
C GLU A 70 8.07 -18.54 -10.31
N ASP A 71 8.79 -19.24 -11.19
CA ASP A 71 10.25 -19.09 -11.32
C ASP A 71 10.57 -17.92 -12.26
N PHE A 72 11.04 -16.80 -11.70
CA PHE A 72 11.45 -15.61 -12.43
C PHE A 72 12.56 -14.86 -11.67
N ASN A 73 13.27 -13.99 -12.37
CA ASN A 73 14.28 -13.10 -11.79
C ASN A 73 14.08 -11.68 -12.35
N LEU A 74 13.13 -10.95 -11.76
CA LEU A 74 12.75 -9.62 -12.18
C LEU A 74 12.49 -8.73 -10.96
N PRO A 75 13.11 -7.55 -10.83
CA PRO A 75 12.83 -6.61 -9.75
C PRO A 75 11.34 -6.30 -9.61
N LEU A 76 10.85 -6.24 -8.37
CA LEU A 76 9.43 -6.07 -8.06
C LEU A 76 9.15 -4.76 -7.31
N VAL A 77 8.11 -4.06 -7.73
CA VAL A 77 7.47 -2.97 -6.98
C VAL A 77 6.02 -3.36 -6.71
N ILE A 78 5.70 -3.70 -5.48
CA ILE A 78 4.42 -4.28 -5.09
C ILE A 78 3.65 -3.30 -4.20
N ALA A 79 2.40 -3.00 -4.59
CA ALA A 79 1.49 -2.10 -3.87
C ALA A 79 0.10 -2.74 -3.60
N THR A 80 -0.10 -4.00 -3.94
CA THR A 80 -1.34 -4.71 -3.66
C THR A 80 -1.64 -4.69 -2.16
N THR A 81 -2.88 -4.35 -1.82
CA THR A 81 -3.45 -4.40 -0.47
C THR A 81 -4.34 -5.64 -0.32
N GLY A 82 -4.48 -6.13 0.90
CA GLY A 82 -5.11 -7.42 1.19
C GLY A 82 -4.09 -8.56 1.25
N GLU A 83 -4.39 -9.63 1.95
CA GLU A 83 -3.52 -10.79 2.21
C GLU A 83 -2.05 -10.41 2.54
N LYS A 84 -1.91 -9.31 3.32
CA LYS A 84 -0.62 -8.62 3.52
C LYS A 84 0.45 -9.55 4.08
N GLU A 85 0.11 -10.40 5.04
CA GLU A 85 1.08 -11.32 5.67
C GLU A 85 1.61 -12.34 4.66
N GLU A 86 0.72 -12.94 3.87
CA GLU A 86 1.11 -13.92 2.85
C GLU A 86 1.99 -13.28 1.78
N ILE A 87 1.60 -12.10 1.27
CA ILE A 87 2.38 -11.34 0.31
C ILE A 87 3.77 -11.03 0.88
N ILE A 88 3.87 -10.47 2.10
CA ILE A 88 5.15 -10.14 2.72
C ILE A 88 6.04 -11.38 2.88
N ASN A 89 5.50 -12.53 3.28
CA ASN A 89 6.27 -13.75 3.45
C ASN A 89 6.86 -14.23 2.12
N LYS A 90 6.07 -14.23 1.04
CA LYS A 90 6.57 -14.56 -0.30
C LYS A 90 7.62 -13.56 -0.79
N LEU A 91 7.38 -12.26 -0.61
CA LEU A 91 8.32 -11.21 -1.01
C LEU A 91 9.65 -11.27 -0.24
N LYS A 92 9.63 -11.63 1.05
CA LYS A 92 10.86 -11.87 1.82
C LYS A 92 11.70 -13.00 1.24
N ALA A 93 11.07 -14.11 0.86
CA ALA A 93 11.78 -15.22 0.23
C ALA A 93 12.38 -14.84 -1.14
N LEU A 94 11.65 -14.04 -1.94
CA LEU A 94 12.13 -13.55 -3.23
C LEU A 94 13.24 -12.51 -3.09
N SER A 95 13.25 -11.72 -2.00
CA SER A 95 14.23 -10.65 -1.78
C SER A 95 15.69 -11.14 -1.62
N ASP A 96 15.87 -12.43 -1.33
CA ASP A 96 17.20 -13.07 -1.32
C ASP A 96 17.77 -13.24 -2.74
N GLN A 97 16.92 -13.19 -3.76
CA GLN A 97 17.29 -13.48 -5.16
C GLN A 97 17.20 -12.23 -6.05
N MET A 98 16.29 -11.30 -5.75
CA MET A 98 16.04 -10.12 -6.58
C MET A 98 15.63 -8.91 -5.74
N PRO A 99 15.81 -7.67 -6.27
CA PRO A 99 15.31 -6.46 -5.60
C PRO A 99 13.79 -6.46 -5.48
N VAL A 100 13.28 -6.24 -4.25
CA VAL A 100 11.85 -6.15 -3.96
C VAL A 100 11.57 -4.88 -3.17
N PHE A 101 10.61 -4.08 -3.65
CA PHE A 101 10.05 -2.96 -2.92
C PHE A 101 8.55 -3.20 -2.68
N PHE A 102 8.13 -3.19 -1.42
CA PHE A 102 6.74 -3.32 -1.03
C PHE A 102 6.27 -2.12 -0.23
N SER A 103 5.13 -1.55 -0.61
CA SER A 103 4.42 -0.57 0.21
C SER A 103 2.93 -0.59 -0.09
N ALA A 104 2.11 -0.85 0.92
CA ALA A 104 0.66 -0.77 0.82
C ALA A 104 0.13 0.66 0.61
N ASN A 105 0.96 1.69 0.84
CA ASN A 105 0.61 3.08 0.60
C ASN A 105 1.78 3.83 -0.05
N MET A 106 1.62 4.14 -1.32
CA MET A 106 2.60 4.87 -2.15
C MET A 106 2.34 6.40 -2.17
N SER A 107 1.44 6.91 -1.31
CA SER A 107 1.14 8.34 -1.27
C SER A 107 2.28 9.14 -0.63
N TYR A 108 2.88 10.05 -1.40
CA TYR A 108 3.89 10.97 -0.89
C TYR A 108 3.33 11.85 0.24
N GLY A 109 2.05 12.29 0.14
CA GLY A 109 1.40 13.09 1.17
C GLY A 109 1.26 12.34 2.51
N VAL A 110 0.90 11.05 2.47
CA VAL A 110 0.84 10.21 3.68
C VAL A 110 2.24 10.01 4.26
N HIS A 111 3.26 9.79 3.42
CA HIS A 111 4.65 9.71 3.90
C HIS A 111 5.11 11.01 4.56
N ALA A 112 4.82 12.17 3.95
CA ALA A 112 5.14 13.47 4.53
C ALA A 112 4.45 13.68 5.88
N LEU A 113 3.16 13.32 5.99
CA LEU A 113 2.41 13.39 7.25
C LEU A 113 3.02 12.49 8.32
N THR A 114 3.45 11.27 7.97
CA THR A 114 4.19 10.37 8.88
C THR A 114 5.44 11.07 9.43
N LYS A 115 6.23 11.73 8.56
CA LYS A 115 7.44 12.47 9.01
C LYS A 115 7.12 13.68 9.89
N ILE A 116 6.00 14.33 9.67
CA ILE A 116 5.52 15.41 10.55
C ILE A 116 5.14 14.85 11.92
N LEU A 117 4.44 13.72 11.98
CA LEU A 117 4.10 13.04 13.23
C LEU A 117 5.35 12.60 14.00
N GLU A 118 6.33 11.99 13.32
CA GLU A 118 7.62 11.61 13.93
C GLU A 118 8.32 12.80 14.61
N ALA A 119 8.20 13.97 14.05
CA ALA A 119 8.79 15.19 14.62
C ALA A 119 7.93 15.83 15.72
N ALA A 120 6.60 15.80 15.58
CA ALA A 120 5.67 16.52 16.46
C ALA A 120 5.33 15.72 17.74
N VAL A 121 5.07 14.42 17.63
CA VAL A 121 4.60 13.61 18.77
C VAL A 121 5.56 13.63 19.97
N PRO A 122 6.89 13.54 19.81
CA PRO A 122 7.81 13.63 20.94
C PRO A 122 7.77 14.97 21.70
N LEU A 123 7.35 16.04 21.00
CA LEU A 123 7.23 17.38 21.59
C LEU A 123 5.88 17.62 22.30
N LEU A 124 4.89 16.77 22.01
CA LEU A 124 3.49 16.93 22.41
C LEU A 124 3.02 15.77 23.31
N GLN A 125 3.91 15.24 24.16
CA GLN A 125 3.61 14.07 25.00
C GLN A 125 2.45 14.33 25.99
N ASP A 126 2.29 15.57 26.44
CA ASP A 126 1.26 15.97 27.42
C ASP A 126 -0.07 16.39 26.76
N PHE A 127 -0.16 16.31 25.42
CA PHE A 127 -1.37 16.70 24.69
C PHE A 127 -2.26 15.49 24.40
N ASP A 128 -3.57 15.73 24.43
CA ASP A 128 -4.54 14.78 23.91
C ASP A 128 -4.43 14.67 22.39
N ILE A 129 -4.60 13.46 21.87
CA ILE A 129 -4.53 13.18 20.43
C ILE A 129 -5.85 12.57 19.97
N GLU A 130 -6.38 13.12 18.88
CA GLU A 130 -7.54 12.60 18.17
C GLU A 130 -7.20 12.41 16.69
N LEU A 131 -7.51 11.25 16.16
CA LEU A 131 -7.40 10.94 14.76
C LEU A 131 -8.79 10.88 14.14
N THR A 132 -9.05 11.70 13.13
CA THR A 132 -10.32 11.70 12.43
C THR A 132 -10.11 11.58 10.94
N GLU A 133 -10.85 10.68 10.31
CA GLU A 133 -10.87 10.53 8.85
C GLU A 133 -12.30 10.64 8.32
N ALA A 134 -12.42 11.09 7.07
CA ALA A 134 -13.69 11.12 6.37
C ALA A 134 -13.54 10.53 4.97
N HIS A 135 -14.47 9.70 4.56
CA HIS A 135 -14.46 9.02 3.28
C HIS A 135 -15.83 9.09 2.57
N HIS A 136 -15.80 8.77 1.30
CA HIS A 136 -17.02 8.59 0.52
C HIS A 136 -17.81 7.35 0.99
N ASN A 137 -19.10 7.32 0.74
CA ASN A 137 -20.03 6.25 1.15
C ASN A 137 -19.80 4.86 0.53
N LYS A 138 -18.79 4.70 -0.35
CA LYS A 138 -18.39 3.41 -0.95
C LYS A 138 -17.22 2.76 -0.23
N LYS A 139 -16.66 3.41 0.80
CA LYS A 139 -15.59 2.82 1.61
C LYS A 139 -16.14 1.70 2.49
N VAL A 140 -15.45 0.59 2.53
CA VAL A 140 -15.89 -0.62 3.25
C VAL A 140 -15.19 -0.74 4.60
N ASP A 141 -13.88 -0.54 4.62
CA ASP A 141 -13.07 -0.66 5.84
C ASP A 141 -13.07 0.65 6.66
N ALA A 142 -13.25 0.51 7.97
CA ALA A 142 -13.14 1.57 8.96
C ALA A 142 -12.55 0.98 10.26
N PRO A 143 -11.48 1.59 10.81
CA PRO A 143 -10.71 2.69 10.25
C PRO A 143 -9.94 2.27 8.99
N SER A 144 -9.54 3.26 8.17
CA SER A 144 -8.73 3.00 6.98
C SER A 144 -7.33 2.53 7.34
N GLY A 145 -6.70 1.75 6.45
CA GLY A 145 -5.30 1.37 6.64
C GLY A 145 -4.33 2.57 6.74
N THR A 146 -4.71 3.74 6.21
CA THR A 146 -3.95 4.98 6.39
C THR A 146 -4.07 5.50 7.82
N LEU A 147 -5.27 5.52 8.38
CA LEU A 147 -5.48 5.98 9.77
C LEU A 147 -4.79 5.05 10.77
N VAL A 148 -4.90 3.74 10.56
CA VAL A 148 -4.18 2.74 11.37
C VAL A 148 -2.67 2.98 11.31
N LYS A 149 -2.10 3.21 10.12
CA LYS A 149 -0.67 3.52 9.97
C LYS A 149 -0.26 4.79 10.73
N LEU A 150 -1.10 5.84 10.73
CA LEU A 150 -0.80 7.06 11.47
C LEU A 150 -0.88 6.83 12.98
N TYR A 151 -1.83 6.02 13.43
CA TYR A 151 -1.91 5.58 14.83
C TYR A 151 -0.66 4.79 15.23
N ASP A 152 -0.23 3.81 14.44
CA ASP A 152 0.97 3.00 14.71
C ASP A 152 2.21 3.89 14.91
N VAL A 153 2.37 4.94 14.08
CA VAL A 153 3.47 5.91 14.22
C VAL A 153 3.39 6.66 15.55
N ILE A 154 2.20 7.04 15.99
CA ILE A 154 2.00 7.74 17.24
C ILE A 154 2.26 6.78 18.43
N ASP A 155 1.77 5.55 18.34
CA ASP A 155 1.94 4.50 19.35
C ASP A 155 3.43 4.20 19.58
N ASP A 156 4.21 4.05 18.49
CA ASP A 156 5.66 3.82 18.54
C ASP A 156 6.44 4.97 19.22
N LEU A 157 5.87 6.19 19.25
CA LEU A 157 6.54 7.41 19.75
C LEU A 157 6.05 7.85 21.12
N ARG A 158 4.99 7.26 21.65
CA ARG A 158 4.47 7.49 23.00
C ARG A 158 4.88 6.36 23.93
N GLU A 159 5.15 6.68 25.20
CA GLU A 159 5.45 5.65 26.22
C GLU A 159 4.27 4.68 26.43
N LYS A 160 3.06 5.19 26.27
CA LYS A 160 1.82 4.43 26.36
C LYS A 160 0.75 5.06 25.49
N SER A 161 0.03 4.23 24.75
CA SER A 161 -1.17 4.65 24.03
C SER A 161 -2.23 3.56 24.06
N THR A 162 -3.49 3.98 24.05
CA THR A 162 -4.67 3.10 24.05
C THR A 162 -5.64 3.62 23.01
N PRO A 163 -5.89 2.87 21.91
CA PRO A 163 -6.82 3.31 20.88
C PRO A 163 -8.26 3.22 21.37
N VAL A 164 -9.02 4.29 21.23
CA VAL A 164 -10.44 4.36 21.60
C VAL A 164 -11.27 4.73 20.37
N TYR A 165 -12.07 3.80 19.89
CA TYR A 165 -12.86 3.96 18.66
C TYR A 165 -14.24 4.59 18.92
N ASP A 166 -14.75 4.46 20.13
CA ASP A 166 -16.04 5.04 20.53
C ASP A 166 -16.04 5.33 22.03
N ARG A 167 -16.48 6.54 22.38
CA ARG A 167 -16.66 6.96 23.77
C ARG A 167 -18.12 7.19 24.14
N HIS A 168 -19.06 6.82 23.29
CA HIS A 168 -20.48 7.15 23.49
C HIS A 168 -21.03 6.63 24.83
N GLU A 169 -20.59 5.45 25.25
CA GLU A 169 -21.03 4.83 26.52
C GLU A 169 -20.06 5.05 27.68
N HIS A 170 -18.94 5.75 27.48
CA HIS A 170 -17.98 6.04 28.55
C HIS A 170 -18.51 7.15 29.46
N THR A 171 -18.57 6.89 30.76
CA THR A 171 -18.97 7.84 31.83
C THR A 171 -17.79 8.40 32.61
N GLU A 172 -16.60 7.82 32.38
CA GLU A 172 -15.37 8.21 33.07
C GLU A 172 -14.62 9.29 32.30
N LYS A 173 -13.78 10.03 33.03
CA LYS A 173 -12.88 11.00 32.40
C LYS A 173 -11.90 10.28 31.46
N ARG A 174 -11.57 10.93 30.37
CA ARG A 174 -10.51 10.50 29.47
C ARG A 174 -9.18 10.44 30.21
N THR A 175 -8.42 9.38 29.95
CA THR A 175 -7.04 9.26 30.41
C THR A 175 -6.08 9.84 29.36
N GLN A 176 -4.89 10.21 29.78
CA GLN A 176 -3.91 10.86 28.88
C GLN A 176 -3.34 9.91 27.81
N ASP A 177 -3.38 8.62 28.07
CA ASP A 177 -2.94 7.59 27.14
C ASP A 177 -3.98 7.23 26.06
N GLU A 178 -5.22 7.69 26.19
CA GLU A 178 -6.24 7.45 25.19
C GLU A 178 -5.99 8.26 23.92
N ILE A 179 -6.03 7.59 22.78
CA ILE A 179 -6.01 8.20 21.45
C ILE A 179 -7.34 7.89 20.77
N GLY A 180 -8.14 8.92 20.51
CA GLY A 180 -9.41 8.75 19.81
C GLY A 180 -9.20 8.46 18.33
N ILE A 181 -9.96 7.49 17.79
CA ILE A 181 -9.91 7.09 16.37
C ILE A 181 -11.33 7.13 15.79
N HIS A 182 -11.56 8.05 14.87
CA HIS A 182 -12.89 8.35 14.34
C HIS A 182 -12.93 8.22 12.82
N SER A 183 -13.87 7.44 12.31
CA SER A 183 -14.14 7.28 10.87
C SER A 183 -15.53 7.78 10.54
N ILE A 184 -15.66 8.71 9.58
CA ILE A 184 -16.90 9.37 9.16
C ILE A 184 -17.21 9.02 7.71
#